data_6e3d166412667e5c4adb6ab32be5eff8
#
_entry.id   6e3d166412667e5c4adb6ab32be5eff8
#
_cell.length_a   1.000
_cell.length_b   1.000
_cell.length_c   1.000
_cell.angle_alpha   90.00
_cell.angle_beta   90.00
_cell.angle_gamma   90.00
#
_symmetry.space_group_name_H-M   'P 1'
#
loop_
_entity.id
_entity.type
_entity.pdbx_description
1 polymer ?
#
loop_
_entity_poly.entity_id
_entity_poly.type
_entity_poly.pdbx_seq_one_letter_code
_entity_poly.pdbx_strand_id
1 'polypeptide(L)'
;MNKNFIIAGAVILVLGLAIAIGVTLSSEPVAAGLPEGETTVTGDLLPEFAGENDDNIALGLAAPIFSAPNENSEIVSLEKNGNAKALLFLAHGCGYCQKEVPVVQGFIDSVGVPPGVDVIAIATSIERGRENYPPQKWLADEGWSETQLYDLDREIGNAYGLSASPYWVFLDKDLNVVARRTGNLPADMVGALLIQLGNQ
;
A
#
# COMPACT_ATOMS: atom_id res chain seq x y z
N MET A 1 8.53 8.93 94.76
CA MET A 1 9.59 8.85 93.79
C MET A 1 9.15 7.81 92.72
N ASN A 2 8.46 8.20 91.71
CA ASN A 2 8.17 7.34 90.55
C ASN A 2 8.03 8.21 89.32
N LYS A 3 8.91 8.10 88.42
CA LYS A 3 8.89 8.80 87.15
C LYS A 3 8.18 7.95 86.12
N ASN A 4 7.01 8.40 85.68
CA ASN A 4 6.27 7.78 84.60
C ASN A 4 6.81 8.31 83.24
N PHE A 5 7.40 7.44 82.47
CA PHE A 5 7.71 7.72 81.06
C PHE A 5 6.50 7.40 80.19
N ILE A 6 5.96 8.44 79.59
CA ILE A 6 4.90 8.30 78.55
C ILE A 6 5.62 8.18 77.20
N ILE A 7 5.52 7.03 76.56
CA ILE A 7 5.99 6.81 75.19
C ILE A 7 4.84 7.21 74.27
N ALA A 8 5.04 8.35 73.60
CA ALA A 8 4.12 8.75 72.52
C ALA A 8 4.47 7.97 71.23
N GLY A 9 3.59 7.09 70.84
CA GLY A 9 3.68 6.38 69.58
C GLY A 9 3.28 7.29 68.40
N ALA A 10 4.22 7.61 67.55
CA ALA A 10 3.93 8.29 66.29
C ALA A 10 3.43 7.30 65.28
N VAL A 11 2.16 7.42 64.94
CA VAL A 11 1.55 6.69 63.79
C VAL A 11 1.94 7.42 62.52
N ILE A 12 2.83 6.82 61.73
CA ILE A 12 3.19 7.31 60.40
C ILE A 12 2.12 6.76 59.43
N LEU A 13 1.28 7.65 58.98
CA LEU A 13 0.27 7.39 57.95
C LEU A 13 0.96 7.50 56.58
N VAL A 14 1.38 6.38 56.00
CA VAL A 14 1.89 6.33 54.62
C VAL A 14 0.72 6.42 53.67
N LEU A 15 0.47 7.61 53.17
CA LEU A 15 -0.44 7.83 52.03
C LEU A 15 0.26 7.32 50.75
N GLY A 16 -0.11 6.13 50.31
CA GLY A 16 0.30 5.60 49.00
C GLY A 16 -0.36 6.39 47.89
N LEU A 17 0.41 7.26 47.24
CA LEU A 17 0.00 7.92 46.00
C LEU A 17 0.15 6.91 44.85
N ALA A 18 -0.95 6.26 44.47
CA ALA A 18 -1.01 5.46 43.26
C ALA A 18 -1.02 6.40 42.04
N ILE A 19 0.14 6.60 41.43
CA ILE A 19 0.26 7.25 40.14
C ILE A 19 -0.26 6.23 39.09
N ALA A 20 -1.50 6.34 38.70
CA ALA A 20 -2.01 5.66 37.52
C ALA A 20 -1.35 6.30 36.28
N ILE A 21 -0.30 5.67 35.76
CA ILE A 21 0.23 6.01 34.44
C ILE A 21 -0.81 5.51 33.44
N GLY A 22 -1.73 6.40 33.08
CA GLY A 22 -2.61 6.20 31.95
C GLY A 22 -1.76 6.21 30.69
N VAL A 23 -1.43 5.03 30.15
CA VAL A 23 -0.93 4.90 28.78
C VAL A 23 -2.12 5.25 27.89
N THR A 24 -2.25 6.52 27.54
CA THR A 24 -3.07 6.92 26.41
C THR A 24 -2.33 6.39 25.18
N LEU A 25 -2.86 5.32 24.58
CA LEU A 25 -2.54 4.96 23.20
C LEU A 25 -3.10 6.09 22.34
N SER A 26 -2.37 7.18 22.26
CA SER A 26 -2.55 8.15 21.20
C SER A 26 -2.16 7.40 19.93
N SER A 27 -3.13 7.07 19.09
CA SER A 27 -2.89 6.84 17.69
C SER A 27 -2.29 8.16 17.17
N GLU A 28 -0.97 8.25 17.16
CA GLU A 28 -0.31 9.37 16.50
C GLU A 28 -0.79 9.38 15.05
N PRO A 29 -1.17 10.55 14.51
CA PRO A 29 -1.44 10.64 13.08
C PRO A 29 -0.17 10.17 12.37
N VAL A 30 -0.33 9.24 11.43
CA VAL A 30 0.74 8.70 10.59
C VAL A 30 1.73 9.82 10.28
N ALA A 31 2.95 9.68 10.77
CA ALA A 31 3.97 10.71 10.69
C ALA A 31 4.07 11.24 9.26
N ALA A 32 4.20 12.55 9.10
CA ALA A 32 4.20 13.29 7.84
C ALA A 32 5.43 12.99 6.94
N GLY A 33 5.92 11.75 6.94
CA GLY A 33 7.04 11.24 6.17
C GLY A 33 6.58 10.10 5.24
N LEU A 34 7.35 9.85 4.19
CA LEU A 34 7.20 8.63 3.39
C LEU A 34 7.57 7.42 4.24
N PRO A 35 7.02 6.22 3.93
CA PRO A 35 7.49 4.99 4.52
C PRO A 35 9.01 4.82 4.33
N GLU A 36 9.66 4.22 5.32
CA GLU A 36 11.09 3.91 5.25
C GLU A 36 11.26 2.49 4.73
N GLY A 37 12.31 2.28 3.94
CA GLY A 37 12.65 0.96 3.41
C GLY A 37 13.33 1.06 2.06
N GLU A 38 13.93 -0.02 1.65
CA GLU A 38 14.60 -0.16 0.37
C GLU A 38 13.71 -0.92 -0.61
N THR A 39 13.60 -0.40 -1.82
CA THR A 39 12.99 -1.11 -2.94
C THR A 39 14.02 -2.04 -3.55
N THR A 40 13.65 -3.26 -3.88
CA THR A 40 14.50 -4.17 -4.66
C THR A 40 13.73 -4.73 -5.83
N VAL A 41 14.41 -4.93 -6.95
CA VAL A 41 13.85 -5.56 -8.15
C VAL A 41 14.80 -6.63 -8.66
N THR A 42 14.27 -7.79 -9.04
CA THR A 42 15.04 -8.91 -9.62
C THR A 42 14.28 -9.52 -10.79
N GLY A 43 15.01 -10.09 -11.74
CA GLY A 43 14.45 -10.65 -12.97
C GLY A 43 14.62 -9.73 -14.18
N ASP A 44 14.12 -10.17 -15.33
CA ASP A 44 14.18 -9.41 -16.56
C ASP A 44 13.17 -8.28 -16.57
N LEU A 45 13.57 -7.12 -17.07
CA LEU A 45 12.68 -5.96 -17.16
C LEU A 45 11.64 -6.19 -18.25
N LEU A 46 10.40 -5.76 -17.99
CA LEU A 46 9.38 -5.73 -19.02
C LEU A 46 9.66 -4.59 -20.02
N PRO A 47 9.38 -4.78 -21.30
CA PRO A 47 9.49 -3.70 -22.28
C PRO A 47 8.57 -2.53 -21.90
N GLU A 48 8.99 -1.31 -22.21
CA GLU A 48 8.17 -0.11 -22.02
C GLU A 48 6.80 -0.30 -22.67
N PHE A 49 5.74 0.11 -21.96
CA PHE A 49 4.38 0.01 -22.46
C PHE A 49 4.08 1.21 -23.38
N ALA A 50 4.04 0.98 -24.69
CA ALA A 50 3.77 2.01 -25.67
C ALA A 50 2.27 2.17 -26.04
N GLY A 51 1.39 1.57 -25.25
CA GLY A 51 -0.07 1.63 -25.43
C GLY A 51 -0.68 0.27 -25.81
N GLU A 52 -2.01 0.23 -25.92
CA GLU A 52 -2.78 -1.03 -26.08
C GLU A 52 -2.37 -1.85 -27.33
N ASN A 53 -1.79 -1.23 -28.33
CA ASN A 53 -1.32 -1.94 -29.53
C ASN A 53 -0.01 -2.72 -29.30
N ASP A 54 0.72 -2.43 -28.22
CA ASP A 54 1.99 -3.06 -27.87
C ASP A 54 1.89 -4.14 -26.77
N ASP A 55 0.68 -4.42 -26.29
CA ASP A 55 0.45 -5.41 -25.22
C ASP A 55 1.02 -6.79 -25.55
N ASN A 56 1.07 -7.14 -26.83
CA ASN A 56 1.55 -8.45 -27.27
C ASN A 56 3.02 -8.72 -26.97
N ILE A 57 3.83 -7.67 -26.77
CA ILE A 57 5.27 -7.82 -26.53
C ILE A 57 5.56 -8.39 -25.14
N ALA A 58 4.77 -8.03 -24.14
CA ALA A 58 4.95 -8.48 -22.76
C ALA A 58 4.08 -9.68 -22.38
N LEU A 59 3.06 -10.03 -23.16
CA LEU A 59 2.17 -11.14 -22.84
C LEU A 59 2.92 -12.46 -22.69
N GLY A 60 2.67 -13.13 -21.56
CA GLY A 60 3.33 -14.40 -21.21
C GLY A 60 4.75 -14.27 -20.70
N LEU A 61 5.34 -13.07 -20.67
CA LEU A 61 6.64 -12.86 -20.02
C LEU A 61 6.47 -12.96 -18.51
N ALA A 62 7.47 -13.56 -17.84
CA ALA A 62 7.55 -13.53 -16.39
C ALA A 62 7.77 -12.09 -15.91
N ALA A 63 6.97 -11.62 -14.98
CA ALA A 63 7.14 -10.30 -14.39
C ALA A 63 8.36 -10.26 -13.47
N PRO A 64 9.07 -9.12 -13.38
CA PRO A 64 10.11 -8.92 -12.37
C PRO A 64 9.53 -9.09 -10.97
N ILE A 65 10.29 -9.71 -10.08
CA ILE A 65 9.94 -9.80 -8.66
C ILE A 65 10.49 -8.57 -7.97
N PHE A 66 9.70 -7.99 -7.07
CA PHE A 66 10.12 -6.84 -6.30
C PHE A 66 9.78 -6.98 -4.82
N SER A 67 10.43 -6.20 -3.99
CA SER A 67 9.98 -5.88 -2.65
C SER A 67 10.03 -4.38 -2.41
N ALA A 68 9.08 -3.87 -1.62
CA ALA A 68 8.96 -2.46 -1.31
C ALA A 68 8.31 -2.26 0.06
N PRO A 69 8.52 -1.10 0.72
CA PRO A 69 7.83 -0.79 1.97
C PRO A 69 6.33 -0.57 1.73
N ASN A 70 5.52 -1.01 2.69
CA ASN A 70 4.11 -0.64 2.82
C ASN A 70 3.97 0.67 3.64
N GLU A 71 2.73 1.08 3.94
CA GLU A 71 2.43 2.28 4.73
C GLU A 71 2.99 2.25 6.17
N ASN A 72 3.30 1.06 6.68
CA ASN A 72 3.88 0.85 8.02
C ASN A 72 5.41 0.67 7.99
N SER A 73 6.04 0.90 6.83
CA SER A 73 7.48 0.65 6.61
C SER A 73 7.88 -0.84 6.72
N GLU A 74 6.93 -1.75 6.55
CA GLU A 74 7.21 -3.18 6.48
C GLU A 74 7.53 -3.55 5.02
N ILE A 75 8.59 -4.30 4.82
CA ILE A 75 8.97 -4.74 3.47
C ILE A 75 8.07 -5.89 3.03
N VAL A 76 7.35 -5.67 1.96
CA VAL A 76 6.44 -6.65 1.34
C VAL A 76 6.98 -7.03 -0.04
N SER A 77 7.01 -8.33 -0.31
CA SER A 77 7.50 -8.87 -1.59
C SER A 77 6.33 -9.31 -2.47
N LEU A 78 6.49 -9.13 -3.77
CA LEU A 78 5.63 -9.78 -4.75
C LEU A 78 5.94 -11.28 -4.78
N GLU A 79 4.99 -12.11 -4.39
CA GLU A 79 5.18 -13.55 -4.25
C GLU A 79 4.10 -14.36 -4.95
N LYS A 80 4.45 -15.57 -5.39
CA LYS A 80 3.50 -16.60 -5.81
C LYS A 80 2.83 -17.20 -4.59
N ASN A 81 1.63 -16.73 -4.27
CA ASN A 81 0.81 -17.22 -3.14
C ASN A 81 -0.44 -17.99 -3.60
N GLY A 82 -0.52 -18.31 -4.89
CA GLY A 82 -1.67 -18.96 -5.50
C GLY A 82 -2.74 -18.01 -6.04
N ASN A 83 -2.62 -16.70 -5.78
CA ASN A 83 -3.49 -15.67 -6.33
C ASN A 83 -2.83 -14.96 -7.52
N ALA A 84 -3.62 -14.61 -8.50
CA ALA A 84 -3.25 -13.68 -9.55
C ALA A 84 -3.09 -12.27 -8.98
N LYS A 85 -2.39 -11.37 -9.66
CA LYS A 85 -2.09 -10.01 -9.17
C LYS A 85 -2.61 -8.95 -10.14
N ALA A 86 -3.32 -7.98 -9.61
CA ALA A 86 -3.65 -6.74 -10.30
C ALA A 86 -2.84 -5.61 -9.69
N LEU A 87 -1.76 -5.22 -10.36
CA LEU A 87 -0.85 -4.15 -9.93
C LEU A 87 -1.32 -2.82 -10.53
N LEU A 88 -1.60 -1.84 -9.67
CA LEU A 88 -2.03 -0.49 -10.07
C LEU A 88 -0.96 0.53 -9.69
N PHE A 89 -0.21 1.00 -10.67
CA PHE A 89 0.80 2.05 -10.49
C PHE A 89 0.15 3.44 -10.50
N LEU A 90 0.36 4.18 -9.44
CA LEU A 90 -0.26 5.47 -9.17
C LEU A 90 0.76 6.55 -8.85
N ALA A 91 0.57 7.74 -9.41
CA ALA A 91 1.29 8.95 -9.01
C ALA A 91 0.31 9.91 -8.31
N HIS A 92 0.59 10.26 -7.05
CA HIS A 92 -0.33 11.08 -6.22
C HIS A 92 -0.65 12.46 -6.83
N GLY A 93 0.30 13.07 -7.57
CA GLY A 93 0.12 14.35 -8.27
C GLY A 93 -0.51 14.22 -9.66
N CYS A 94 -0.95 13.04 -10.07
CA CYS A 94 -1.56 12.79 -11.39
C CYS A 94 -3.08 12.87 -11.31
N GLY A 95 -3.71 13.83 -12.01
CA GLY A 95 -5.15 14.02 -11.99
C GLY A 95 -5.96 12.83 -12.56
N TYR A 96 -5.37 11.98 -13.38
CA TYR A 96 -6.00 10.73 -13.82
C TYR A 96 -5.98 9.69 -12.71
N CYS A 97 -4.88 9.56 -11.95
CA CYS A 97 -4.81 8.66 -10.80
C CYS A 97 -5.81 9.06 -9.70
N GLN A 98 -5.98 10.37 -9.48
CA GLN A 98 -6.96 10.90 -8.52
C GLN A 98 -8.41 10.56 -8.89
N LYS A 99 -8.69 10.32 -10.17
CA LYS A 99 -9.98 9.84 -10.64
C LYS A 99 -10.10 8.31 -10.62
N GLU A 100 -8.99 7.60 -10.81
CA GLU A 100 -8.97 6.13 -10.84
C GLU A 100 -9.23 5.53 -9.46
N VAL A 101 -8.53 6.03 -8.43
CA VAL A 101 -8.60 5.46 -7.08
C VAL A 101 -10.04 5.36 -6.54
N PRO A 102 -10.87 6.43 -6.54
CA PRO A 102 -12.26 6.31 -6.06
C PRO A 102 -13.15 5.39 -6.91
N VAL A 103 -12.86 5.24 -8.21
CA VAL A 103 -13.59 4.30 -9.09
C VAL A 103 -13.28 2.86 -8.70
N VAL A 104 -12.00 2.55 -8.52
CA VAL A 104 -11.54 1.21 -8.11
C VAL A 104 -12.02 0.87 -6.70
N GLN A 105 -11.85 1.80 -5.74
CA GLN A 105 -12.31 1.61 -4.37
C GLN A 105 -13.83 1.43 -4.31
N GLY A 106 -14.60 2.24 -5.02
CA GLY A 106 -16.06 2.10 -5.09
C GLY A 106 -16.52 0.76 -5.67
N PHE A 107 -15.78 0.17 -6.63
CA PHE A 107 -16.00 -1.19 -7.09
C PHE A 107 -15.71 -2.20 -5.97
N ILE A 108 -14.56 -2.10 -5.31
CA ILE A 108 -14.17 -3.00 -4.22
C ILE A 108 -15.19 -2.94 -3.08
N ASP A 109 -15.65 -1.76 -2.68
CA ASP A 109 -16.65 -1.57 -1.62
C ASP A 109 -18.00 -2.20 -1.97
N SER A 110 -18.38 -2.18 -3.24
CA SER A 110 -19.69 -2.66 -3.68
C SER A 110 -19.75 -4.15 -3.99
N VAL A 111 -18.67 -4.73 -4.49
CA VAL A 111 -18.62 -6.10 -5.02
C VAL A 111 -17.58 -6.96 -4.30
N GLY A 112 -16.53 -6.35 -3.77
CA GLY A 112 -15.34 -7.02 -3.23
C GLY A 112 -14.32 -7.37 -4.30
N VAL A 113 -13.11 -7.72 -3.87
CA VAL A 113 -12.10 -8.31 -4.76
C VAL A 113 -12.47 -9.76 -5.06
N PRO A 114 -12.50 -10.19 -6.34
CA PRO A 114 -12.79 -11.58 -6.69
C PRO A 114 -11.83 -12.56 -6.01
N PRO A 115 -12.32 -13.74 -5.58
CA PRO A 115 -11.45 -14.78 -5.03
C PRO A 115 -10.30 -15.14 -5.98
N GLY A 116 -9.11 -15.35 -5.42
CA GLY A 116 -7.92 -15.70 -6.20
C GLY A 116 -7.21 -14.51 -6.85
N VAL A 117 -7.56 -13.28 -6.48
CA VAL A 117 -6.90 -12.05 -6.95
C VAL A 117 -6.42 -11.23 -5.77
N ASP A 118 -5.21 -10.72 -5.86
CA ASP A 118 -4.71 -9.66 -4.98
C ASP A 118 -4.63 -8.36 -5.79
N VAL A 119 -5.21 -7.29 -5.26
CA VAL A 119 -5.09 -5.94 -5.81
C VAL A 119 -4.04 -5.18 -5.02
N ILE A 120 -3.05 -4.62 -5.71
CA ILE A 120 -1.91 -3.95 -5.08
C ILE A 120 -1.73 -2.58 -5.73
N ALA A 121 -1.91 -1.51 -4.95
CA ALA A 121 -1.52 -0.17 -5.38
C ALA A 121 -0.01 0.03 -5.18
N ILE A 122 0.66 0.56 -6.19
CA ILE A 122 2.09 0.91 -6.15
C ILE A 122 2.21 2.41 -6.36
N ALA A 123 2.41 3.13 -5.26
CA ALA A 123 2.66 4.57 -5.31
C ALA A 123 4.07 4.81 -5.85
N THR A 124 4.15 5.44 -7.01
CA THR A 124 5.41 5.72 -7.72
C THR A 124 5.48 7.19 -8.14
N SER A 125 6.61 7.64 -8.68
CA SER A 125 6.80 9.05 -9.08
C SER A 125 6.44 10.03 -7.96
N ILE A 126 6.94 9.75 -6.77
CA ILE A 126 6.61 10.48 -5.55
C ILE A 126 7.41 11.77 -5.49
N GLU A 127 6.72 12.91 -5.55
CA GLU A 127 7.33 14.23 -5.57
C GLU A 127 6.80 15.12 -4.45
N ARG A 128 7.69 15.59 -3.56
CA ARG A 128 7.31 16.57 -2.53
C ARG A 128 6.81 17.86 -3.18
N GLY A 129 5.75 18.45 -2.64
CA GLY A 129 5.18 19.68 -3.13
C GLY A 129 4.14 19.52 -4.25
N ARG A 130 3.91 18.30 -4.73
CA ARG A 130 2.75 17.99 -5.58
C ARG A 130 1.50 17.77 -4.73
N GLU A 131 0.33 17.91 -5.36
CA GLU A 131 -0.95 17.59 -4.71
C GLU A 131 -0.96 16.17 -4.14
N ASN A 132 -1.70 15.97 -3.07
CA ASN A 132 -1.88 14.68 -2.42
C ASN A 132 -0.58 14.04 -1.89
N TYR A 133 0.42 14.86 -1.59
CA TYR A 133 1.59 14.39 -0.87
C TYR A 133 1.34 14.40 0.64
N PRO A 134 1.72 13.38 1.37
CA PRO A 134 2.35 12.14 0.94
C PRO A 134 1.30 11.13 0.43
N PRO A 135 1.66 10.21 -0.49
CA PRO A 135 0.72 9.30 -1.14
C PRO A 135 -0.06 8.39 -0.19
N GLN A 136 0.53 7.96 0.93
CA GLN A 136 -0.18 7.14 1.92
C GLN A 136 -1.36 7.89 2.56
N LYS A 137 -1.21 9.19 2.79
CA LYS A 137 -2.31 9.99 3.30
C LYS A 137 -3.42 10.11 2.25
N TRP A 138 -3.06 10.37 1.01
CA TRP A 138 -4.02 10.44 -0.08
C TRP A 138 -4.81 9.13 -0.24
N LEU A 139 -4.13 7.98 -0.31
CA LEU A 139 -4.79 6.70 -0.43
C LEU A 139 -5.71 6.41 0.77
N ALA A 140 -5.28 6.77 1.98
CA ALA A 140 -6.11 6.66 3.18
C ALA A 140 -7.34 7.60 3.14
N ASP A 141 -7.18 8.84 2.66
CA ASP A 141 -8.28 9.81 2.50
C ASP A 141 -9.31 9.33 1.45
N GLU A 142 -8.86 8.60 0.41
CA GLU A 142 -9.73 7.96 -0.59
C GLU A 142 -10.34 6.63 -0.11
N GLY A 143 -9.99 6.18 1.10
CA GLY A 143 -10.49 4.94 1.70
C GLY A 143 -9.89 3.67 1.11
N TRP A 144 -8.71 3.75 0.45
CA TRP A 144 -8.07 2.57 -0.15
C TRP A 144 -7.88 1.45 0.86
N SER A 145 -8.48 0.29 0.59
CA SER A 145 -8.55 -0.84 1.51
C SER A 145 -7.60 -1.99 1.19
N GLU A 146 -7.02 -1.99 -0.01
CA GLU A 146 -6.14 -3.06 -0.46
C GLU A 146 -4.67 -2.76 -0.16
N THR A 147 -3.79 -3.73 -0.42
CA THR A 147 -2.34 -3.54 -0.24
C THR A 147 -1.83 -2.31 -0.97
N GLN A 148 -1.02 -1.50 -0.28
CA GLN A 148 -0.34 -0.36 -0.86
C GLN A 148 1.16 -0.45 -0.61
N LEU A 149 1.95 -0.26 -1.67
CA LEU A 149 3.41 -0.31 -1.65
C LEU A 149 3.98 0.99 -2.23
N TYR A 150 5.20 1.30 -1.84
CA TYR A 150 5.82 2.59 -2.17
C TYR A 150 7.12 2.37 -2.94
N ASP A 151 7.08 2.70 -4.22
CA ASP A 151 8.20 2.68 -5.16
C ASP A 151 8.94 4.02 -5.06
N LEU A 152 9.78 4.16 -4.03
CA LEU A 152 10.36 5.43 -3.60
C LEU A 152 11.31 6.05 -4.63
N ASP A 153 11.95 5.24 -5.43
CA ASP A 153 12.99 5.58 -6.42
C ASP A 153 12.61 5.21 -7.87
N ARG A 154 11.35 4.78 -8.10
CA ARG A 154 10.80 4.35 -9.39
C ARG A 154 11.41 3.07 -9.97
N GLU A 155 12.12 2.30 -9.20
CA GLU A 155 12.73 1.06 -9.70
C GLU A 155 11.68 0.04 -10.15
N ILE A 156 10.57 -0.10 -9.40
CA ILE A 156 9.47 -1.00 -9.80
C ILE A 156 8.79 -0.49 -11.07
N GLY A 157 8.43 0.80 -11.11
CA GLY A 157 7.81 1.40 -12.28
C GLY A 157 8.66 1.20 -13.54
N ASN A 158 9.97 1.46 -13.45
CA ASN A 158 10.90 1.26 -14.56
C ASN A 158 10.98 -0.22 -14.98
N ALA A 159 11.02 -1.15 -14.02
CA ALA A 159 11.10 -2.58 -14.30
C ALA A 159 9.84 -3.13 -14.98
N TYR A 160 8.68 -2.54 -14.68
CA TYR A 160 7.40 -2.92 -15.28
C TYR A 160 7.05 -2.17 -16.57
N GLY A 161 7.98 -1.33 -17.07
CA GLY A 161 7.80 -0.59 -18.32
C GLY A 161 6.77 0.54 -18.21
N LEU A 162 6.66 1.18 -17.03
CA LEU A 162 5.74 2.30 -16.77
C LEU A 162 6.09 3.51 -17.64
N SER A 163 5.19 3.86 -18.56
CA SER A 163 5.29 5.06 -19.41
C SER A 163 4.34 6.18 -19.00
N ALA A 164 3.18 5.84 -18.44
CA ALA A 164 2.15 6.79 -18.01
C ALA A 164 1.33 6.20 -16.85
N SER A 165 0.77 7.08 -15.97
CA SER A 165 -0.09 6.69 -14.85
C SER A 165 -1.52 7.23 -15.04
N PRO A 166 -2.56 6.53 -14.54
CA PRO A 166 -2.51 5.23 -13.88
C PRO A 166 -2.11 4.12 -14.86
N TYR A 167 -1.42 3.10 -14.35
CA TYR A 167 -0.96 1.99 -15.16
C TYR A 167 -1.28 0.68 -14.45
N TRP A 168 -1.93 -0.22 -15.16
CA TRP A 168 -2.29 -1.54 -14.69
C TRP A 168 -1.43 -2.62 -15.33
N VAL A 169 -0.95 -3.55 -14.50
CA VAL A 169 -0.35 -4.79 -14.95
C VAL A 169 -1.07 -5.95 -14.28
N PHE A 170 -1.64 -6.83 -15.08
CA PHE A 170 -2.33 -8.02 -14.61
C PHE A 170 -1.42 -9.23 -14.80
N LEU A 171 -1.23 -9.99 -13.72
CA LEU A 171 -0.37 -11.16 -13.69
C LEU A 171 -1.20 -12.39 -13.31
N ASP A 172 -0.95 -13.51 -13.97
CA ASP A 172 -1.51 -14.79 -13.55
C ASP A 172 -0.91 -15.25 -12.19
N LYS A 173 -1.37 -16.38 -11.67
CA LYS A 173 -0.86 -16.96 -10.42
C LYS A 173 0.61 -17.38 -10.48
N ASP A 174 1.15 -17.54 -11.68
CA ASP A 174 2.56 -17.84 -11.91
C ASP A 174 3.42 -16.58 -12.13
N LEU A 175 2.80 -15.40 -11.99
CA LEU A 175 3.36 -14.06 -12.19
C LEU A 175 3.79 -13.80 -13.64
N ASN A 176 3.12 -14.39 -14.62
CA ASN A 176 3.30 -14.01 -16.02
C ASN A 176 2.30 -12.89 -16.38
N VAL A 177 2.73 -11.98 -17.23
CA VAL A 177 1.88 -10.88 -17.69
C VAL A 177 0.74 -11.40 -18.56
N VAL A 178 -0.49 -11.10 -18.17
CA VAL A 178 -1.70 -11.44 -18.93
C VAL A 178 -2.38 -10.24 -19.57
N ALA A 179 -2.18 -9.04 -19.03
CA ALA A 179 -2.62 -7.79 -19.66
C ALA A 179 -1.86 -6.58 -19.05
N ARG A 180 -1.79 -5.51 -19.82
CA ARG A 180 -1.37 -4.18 -19.36
C ARG A 180 -2.33 -3.12 -19.89
N ARG A 181 -2.62 -2.08 -19.11
CA ARG A 181 -3.48 -0.96 -19.49
C ARG A 181 -2.94 0.34 -18.90
N THR A 182 -3.21 1.45 -19.55
CA THR A 182 -2.92 2.79 -19.02
C THR A 182 -4.14 3.70 -19.15
N GLY A 183 -4.20 4.74 -18.34
CA GLY A 183 -5.35 5.64 -18.27
C GLY A 183 -6.47 5.11 -17.38
N ASN A 184 -7.51 5.92 -17.22
CA ASN A 184 -8.65 5.55 -16.38
C ASN A 184 -9.45 4.41 -16.97
N LEU A 185 -9.79 3.44 -16.14
CA LEU A 185 -10.69 2.35 -16.50
C LEU A 185 -12.08 2.58 -15.88
N PRO A 186 -13.17 2.42 -16.68
CA PRO A 186 -14.52 2.40 -16.13
C PRO A 186 -14.69 1.26 -15.11
N ALA A 187 -15.54 1.43 -14.10
CA ALA A 187 -15.74 0.45 -13.03
C ALA A 187 -16.15 -0.94 -13.54
N ASP A 188 -16.95 -1.00 -14.58
CA ASP A 188 -17.36 -2.26 -15.24
C ASP A 188 -16.18 -2.97 -15.91
N MET A 189 -15.25 -2.21 -16.49
CA MET A 189 -14.02 -2.77 -17.07
C MET A 189 -13.08 -3.26 -15.98
N VAL A 190 -12.88 -2.50 -14.89
CA VAL A 190 -12.10 -2.94 -13.71
C VAL A 190 -12.67 -4.28 -13.21
N GLY A 191 -13.98 -4.35 -12.99
CA GLY A 191 -14.65 -5.55 -12.54
C GLY A 191 -14.48 -6.73 -13.50
N ALA A 192 -14.64 -6.52 -14.79
CA ALA A 192 -14.48 -7.56 -15.80
C ALA A 192 -13.04 -8.12 -15.82
N LEU A 193 -12.03 -7.24 -15.75
CA LEU A 193 -10.62 -7.64 -15.74
C LEU A 193 -10.26 -8.42 -14.47
N LEU A 194 -10.71 -7.97 -13.30
CA LEU A 194 -10.45 -8.67 -12.03
C LEU A 194 -11.14 -10.05 -11.99
N ILE A 195 -12.40 -10.15 -12.46
CA ILE A 195 -13.13 -11.42 -12.54
C ILE A 195 -12.44 -12.38 -13.52
N GLN A 196 -12.03 -11.87 -14.69
CA GLN A 196 -11.31 -12.69 -15.69
C GLN A 196 -9.98 -13.18 -15.10
N LEU A 197 -9.27 -12.33 -14.37
CA LEU A 197 -8.00 -12.66 -13.73
C LEU A 197 -8.15 -13.78 -12.69
N GLY A 198 -9.18 -13.72 -11.84
CA GLY A 198 -9.45 -14.73 -10.82
C GLY A 198 -9.87 -16.09 -11.36
N ASN A 199 -10.25 -16.18 -12.65
CA ASN A 199 -10.62 -17.42 -13.31
C ASN A 199 -9.46 -18.14 -14.06
N GLN A 200 -8.23 -17.64 -13.94
CA GLN A 200 -7.01 -18.23 -14.54
C GLN A 200 -6.23 -19.15 -13.54
#